data_97509f90f8a6e0459b08c9c9b7aac007
#
_entry.id   97509f90f8a6e0459b08c9c9b7aac007
#
_cell.length_a   1.000
_cell.length_b   1.000
_cell.length_c   1.000
_cell.angle_alpha   90.00
_cell.angle_beta   90.00
_cell.angle_gamma   90.00
#
_symmetry.space_group_name_H-M   'P 1'
#
loop_
_entity.id
_entity.type
_entity.pdbx_description
1 polymer ?
#
loop_
_entity_poly.entity_id
_entity_poly.type
_entity_poly.pdbx_seq_one_letter_code
_entity_poly.pdbx_strand_id
1 'polypeptide(L)'
;MKTNYPSKQDAGCTFVNGTIMMAKTDSLRTAAPFKDLFPIREDILNRIMTDMKQHGFDSGHPIVVWSGKKLTVVDGHTRLLAAINLGIEAIPIVFREFADEKAALEYAIGSQRNRRNLTDAELMKCISALDKRKKTGRPKNGDVLPGKSADRTAMLLGTSRIKVEKIRSIIDHAPEEIKEAIRSGTLTINKAYVITMGKRKVSKCRDEDELRAAMAEELQKGLIKVVRDIIVDLKKKYPGILLTGEQAAEVLKVACATLKTELDKLTEKGTN
;
A
#
# COMPACT_ATOMS: atom_id res chain seq x y z
N MET A 1 36.41 24.18 17.18
CA MET A 1 35.47 24.57 16.10
C MET A 1 34.15 24.93 16.75
N LYS A 2 33.67 26.17 16.62
CA LYS A 2 32.38 26.59 17.18
C LYS A 2 31.29 26.01 16.27
N THR A 3 30.54 24.99 16.72
CA THR A 3 29.38 24.44 16.02
C THR A 3 28.22 25.43 16.17
N ASN A 4 27.88 26.15 15.08
CA ASN A 4 26.68 26.97 15.02
C ASN A 4 25.45 26.05 14.89
N TYR A 5 24.76 25.83 16.01
CA TYR A 5 23.46 25.21 16.01
C TYR A 5 22.37 26.26 15.76
N PRO A 6 21.41 26.04 14.83
CA PRO A 6 20.29 26.97 14.69
C PRO A 6 19.43 26.93 15.95
N SER A 7 19.36 28.06 16.64
CA SER A 7 18.49 28.27 17.82
C SER A 7 17.05 28.54 17.36
N LYS A 8 16.08 28.42 18.28
CA LYS A 8 14.64 28.73 18.01
C LYS A 8 14.41 30.21 17.59
N GLN A 9 15.42 31.07 17.64
CA GLN A 9 15.32 32.48 17.35
C GLN A 9 15.84 32.90 15.97
N ASP A 10 16.43 31.95 15.18
CA ASP A 10 16.96 32.24 13.85
C ASP A 10 15.87 32.23 12.76
N ALA A 11 14.85 33.05 12.93
CA ALA A 11 13.80 33.29 11.92
C ALA A 11 14.30 34.03 10.66
N GLY A 12 15.61 34.26 10.53
CA GLY A 12 16.24 34.96 9.42
C GLY A 12 17.30 34.18 8.64
N CYS A 13 17.64 32.95 9.04
CA CYS A 13 18.56 32.11 8.27
C CYS A 13 17.88 31.58 7.02
N THR A 14 18.26 32.05 5.85
CA THR A 14 17.94 31.47 4.56
C THR A 14 18.66 30.11 4.46
N PHE A 15 17.91 29.03 4.69
CA PHE A 15 18.43 27.65 4.53
C PHE A 15 18.66 27.41 3.05
N VAL A 16 19.92 27.24 2.63
CA VAL A 16 20.24 26.93 1.24
C VAL A 16 19.86 25.47 0.95
N ASN A 17 19.07 25.27 -0.10
CA ASN A 17 18.61 23.94 -0.53
C ASN A 17 19.82 23.04 -0.82
N GLY A 18 19.87 21.86 -0.21
CA GLY A 18 20.94 20.89 -0.40
C GLY A 18 22.16 21.05 0.52
N THR A 19 22.20 22.08 1.38
CA THR A 19 23.29 22.24 2.34
C THR A 19 23.16 21.24 3.49
N ILE A 20 24.26 20.53 3.78
CA ILE A 20 24.35 19.64 4.95
C ILE A 20 24.83 20.47 6.14
N MET A 21 24.14 20.34 7.26
CA MET A 21 24.53 20.98 8.52
C MET A 21 24.18 20.08 9.71
N MET A 22 24.78 20.39 10.86
CA MET A 22 24.46 19.71 12.11
C MET A 22 23.23 20.34 12.76
N ALA A 23 22.29 19.52 13.21
CA ALA A 23 21.13 19.96 13.98
C ALA A 23 20.98 19.14 15.25
N LYS A 24 20.44 19.74 16.30
CA LYS A 24 20.07 19.00 17.51
C LYS A 24 18.91 18.07 17.23
N THR A 25 19.00 16.84 17.72
CA THR A 25 17.97 15.81 17.53
C THR A 25 16.59 16.23 18.07
N ASP A 26 16.58 16.96 19.19
CA ASP A 26 15.38 17.47 19.86
C ASP A 26 14.70 18.64 19.10
N SER A 27 15.42 19.33 18.21
CA SER A 27 14.88 20.40 17.38
C SER A 27 14.08 19.90 16.18
N LEU A 28 14.25 18.63 15.80
CA LEU A 28 13.63 18.03 14.63
C LEU A 28 12.21 17.53 14.95
N ARG A 29 11.27 17.80 14.06
CA ARG A 29 9.88 17.40 14.23
C ARG A 29 9.53 16.24 13.29
N THR A 30 8.95 15.21 13.86
CA THR A 30 8.28 14.15 13.06
C THR A 30 6.80 14.44 13.02
N ALA A 31 6.18 14.43 11.85
CA ALA A 31 4.77 14.74 11.68
C ALA A 31 4.13 13.87 10.61
N ALA A 32 2.81 13.66 10.75
CA ALA A 32 2.02 13.09 9.66
C ALA A 32 2.06 14.04 8.44
N PRO A 33 2.05 13.50 7.23
CA PRO A 33 1.94 12.09 6.86
C PRO A 33 3.26 11.33 6.87
N PHE A 34 4.42 12.03 6.94
CA PHE A 34 5.74 11.46 6.68
C PHE A 34 6.12 10.35 7.66
N LYS A 35 5.88 10.55 8.97
CA LYS A 35 6.19 9.55 10.00
C LYS A 35 5.36 8.26 9.87
N ASP A 36 4.17 8.35 9.26
CA ASP A 36 3.20 7.26 9.22
C ASP A 36 3.24 6.49 7.89
N LEU A 37 4.01 6.96 6.89
CA LEU A 37 4.09 6.34 5.57
C LEU A 37 4.66 4.93 5.61
N PHE A 38 5.76 4.78 6.33
CA PHE A 38 6.51 3.55 6.39
C PHE A 38 6.69 3.12 7.84
N PRO A 39 6.35 1.86 8.19
CA PRO A 39 6.57 1.36 9.53
C PRO A 39 8.06 1.28 9.85
N ILE A 40 8.43 1.69 11.05
CA ILE A 40 9.78 1.46 11.57
C ILE A 40 9.86 0.00 12.00
N ARG A 41 10.74 -0.76 11.36
CA ARG A 41 10.98 -2.16 11.66
C ARG A 41 12.05 -2.27 12.73
N GLU A 42 11.77 -3.01 13.80
CA GLU A 42 12.69 -3.16 14.94
C GLU A 42 14.02 -3.80 14.54
N ASP A 43 13.99 -4.81 13.66
CA ASP A 43 15.22 -5.45 13.16
C ASP A 43 16.12 -4.46 12.43
N ILE A 44 15.54 -3.55 11.63
CA ILE A 44 16.29 -2.50 10.93
C ILE A 44 16.77 -1.43 11.91
N LEU A 45 15.93 -1.01 12.86
CA LEU A 45 16.29 -0.04 13.87
C LEU A 45 17.49 -0.52 14.69
N ASN A 46 17.45 -1.76 15.17
CA ASN A 46 18.53 -2.36 15.96
C ASN A 46 19.85 -2.47 15.19
N ARG A 47 19.79 -2.82 13.90
CA ARG A 47 20.98 -2.85 13.03
C ARG A 47 21.58 -1.46 12.85
N ILE A 48 20.74 -0.45 12.60
CA ILE A 48 21.18 0.95 12.47
C ILE A 48 21.76 1.45 13.80
N MET A 49 21.16 1.14 14.94
CA MET A 49 21.68 1.50 16.26
C MET A 49 23.04 0.85 16.54
N THR A 50 23.21 -0.42 16.17
CA THR A 50 24.49 -1.12 16.33
C THR A 50 25.58 -0.46 15.50
N ASP A 51 25.30 -0.14 14.24
CA ASP A 51 26.22 0.54 13.35
C ASP A 51 26.58 1.95 13.85
N MET A 52 25.56 2.75 14.22
CA MET A 52 25.77 4.07 14.79
C MET A 52 26.55 4.07 16.09
N LYS A 53 26.41 3.03 16.92
CA LYS A 53 27.17 2.89 18.17
C LYS A 53 28.66 2.65 17.91
N GLN A 54 28.99 1.95 16.81
CA GLN A 54 30.36 1.61 16.43
C GLN A 54 31.05 2.74 15.65
N HIS A 55 30.34 3.35 14.69
CA HIS A 55 30.92 4.27 13.71
C HIS A 55 30.40 5.71 13.82
N GLY A 56 29.46 5.99 14.73
CA GLY A 56 28.76 7.26 14.79
C GLY A 56 27.66 7.38 13.72
N PHE A 57 27.04 8.57 13.65
CA PHE A 57 26.05 8.84 12.61
C PHE A 57 26.73 9.04 11.25
N ASP A 58 26.33 8.28 10.25
CA ASP A 58 26.88 8.37 8.89
C ASP A 58 26.48 9.69 8.20
N SER A 59 27.46 10.57 8.00
CA SER A 59 27.25 11.85 7.32
C SER A 59 26.94 11.71 5.83
N GLY A 60 27.23 10.58 5.22
CA GLY A 60 26.87 10.27 3.83
C GLY A 60 25.35 10.09 3.64
N HIS A 61 24.62 9.86 4.74
CA HIS A 61 23.19 9.63 4.74
C HIS A 61 22.46 10.60 5.70
N PRO A 62 22.50 11.90 5.46
CA PRO A 62 21.88 12.91 6.35
C PRO A 62 20.35 12.75 6.38
N ILE A 63 19.71 13.27 7.43
CA ILE A 63 18.26 13.33 7.53
C ILE A 63 17.72 14.45 6.66
N VAL A 64 16.71 14.17 5.85
CA VAL A 64 16.08 15.18 4.98
C VAL A 64 15.01 15.94 5.74
N VAL A 65 15.15 17.25 5.81
CA VAL A 65 14.28 18.15 6.55
C VAL A 65 13.67 19.18 5.62
N TRP A 66 12.38 19.45 5.75
CA TRP A 66 11.69 20.48 5.01
C TRP A 66 11.89 21.85 5.70
N SER A 67 12.59 22.76 5.04
CA SER A 67 12.88 24.11 5.55
C SER A 67 11.63 24.96 5.74
N GLY A 68 10.66 24.87 4.82
CA GLY A 68 9.43 25.68 4.83
C GLY A 68 8.40 25.29 5.91
N LYS A 69 8.60 24.20 6.68
CA LYS A 69 7.62 23.68 7.65
C LYS A 69 8.26 23.24 8.97
N LYS A 70 8.69 24.20 9.78
CA LYS A 70 9.17 23.99 11.16
C LYS A 70 10.09 22.78 11.34
N LEU A 71 11.15 22.67 10.55
CA LEU A 71 12.12 21.56 10.61
C LEU A 71 11.49 20.15 10.59
N THR A 72 10.47 19.97 9.73
CA THR A 72 9.77 18.69 9.64
C THR A 72 10.61 17.68 8.87
N VAL A 73 10.83 16.51 9.47
CA VAL A 73 11.55 15.40 8.84
C VAL A 73 10.69 14.79 7.73
N VAL A 74 11.27 14.68 6.54
CA VAL A 74 10.64 14.10 5.35
C VAL A 74 11.17 12.69 5.06
N ASP A 75 12.49 12.47 5.24
CA ASP A 75 13.13 11.14 5.13
C ASP A 75 14.16 10.94 6.22
N GLY A 76 14.32 9.68 6.68
CA GLY A 76 15.30 9.31 7.69
C GLY A 76 14.72 9.09 9.10
N HIS A 77 13.41 8.86 9.24
CA HIS A 77 12.75 8.66 10.54
C HIS A 77 13.38 7.54 11.39
N THR A 78 13.77 6.40 10.78
CA THR A 78 14.45 5.32 11.50
C THR A 78 15.81 5.72 12.01
N ARG A 79 16.59 6.49 11.20
CA ARG A 79 17.91 7.00 11.61
C ARG A 79 17.79 8.04 12.72
N LEU A 80 16.79 8.91 12.65
CA LEU A 80 16.50 9.87 13.72
C LEU A 80 16.15 9.13 15.02
N LEU A 81 15.26 8.15 14.97
CA LEU A 81 14.90 7.38 16.15
C LEU A 81 16.10 6.62 16.74
N ALA A 82 16.95 6.04 15.89
CA ALA A 82 18.20 5.41 16.34
C ALA A 82 19.14 6.40 17.06
N ALA A 83 19.31 7.60 16.51
CA ALA A 83 20.12 8.65 17.11
C ALA A 83 19.56 9.11 18.47
N ILE A 84 18.25 9.28 18.58
CA ILE A 84 17.57 9.63 19.84
C ILE A 84 17.80 8.53 20.89
N ASN A 85 17.59 7.26 20.52
CA ASN A 85 17.76 6.13 21.43
C ASN A 85 19.20 5.96 21.91
N LEU A 86 20.18 6.41 21.13
CA LEU A 86 21.60 6.39 21.48
C LEU A 86 22.07 7.67 22.20
N GLY A 87 21.19 8.66 22.38
CA GLY A 87 21.55 9.92 23.02
C GLY A 87 22.49 10.79 22.18
N ILE A 88 22.49 10.66 20.86
CA ILE A 88 23.29 11.50 19.95
C ILE A 88 22.63 12.88 19.89
N GLU A 89 23.31 13.87 20.45
CA GLU A 89 22.76 15.25 20.58
C GLU A 89 22.61 15.97 19.25
N ALA A 90 23.53 15.74 18.31
CA ALA A 90 23.54 16.45 17.02
C ALA A 90 23.83 15.48 15.87
N ILE A 91 23.07 15.63 14.81
CA ILE A 91 23.12 14.78 13.62
C ILE A 91 23.16 15.61 12.35
N PRO A 92 23.74 15.08 11.26
CA PRO A 92 23.75 15.76 9.97
C PRO A 92 22.35 15.72 9.35
N ILE A 93 21.88 16.88 8.94
CA ILE A 93 20.64 17.08 8.21
C ILE A 93 20.91 17.77 6.88
N VAL A 94 20.03 17.57 5.92
CA VAL A 94 19.99 18.31 4.67
C VAL A 94 18.65 19.00 4.51
N PHE A 95 18.68 20.31 4.29
CA PHE A 95 17.47 21.07 4.00
C PHE A 95 17.02 20.86 2.57
N ARG A 96 15.71 20.64 2.41
CA ARG A 96 15.06 20.67 1.12
C ARG A 96 13.84 21.58 1.17
N GLU A 97 13.69 22.37 0.13
CA GLU A 97 12.49 23.13 -0.13
C GLU A 97 11.56 22.33 -1.04
N PHE A 98 10.29 22.33 -0.68
CA PHE A 98 9.22 21.74 -1.47
C PHE A 98 8.14 22.78 -1.70
N ALA A 99 7.57 22.80 -2.90
CA ALA A 99 6.51 23.74 -3.25
C ALA A 99 5.27 23.56 -2.36
N ASP A 100 4.97 22.32 -2.00
CA ASP A 100 3.84 21.96 -1.15
C ASP A 100 4.08 20.60 -0.46
N GLU A 101 3.16 20.20 0.42
CA GLU A 101 3.20 18.93 1.14
C GLU A 101 3.12 17.73 0.19
N LYS A 102 2.47 17.89 -0.98
CA LYS A 102 2.38 16.85 -1.98
C LYS A 102 3.75 16.59 -2.62
N ALA A 103 4.48 17.63 -2.97
CA ALA A 103 5.83 17.50 -3.51
C ALA A 103 6.80 16.86 -2.50
N ALA A 104 6.70 17.23 -1.22
CA ALA A 104 7.47 16.59 -0.15
C ALA A 104 7.10 15.10 0.02
N LEU A 105 5.82 14.76 -0.09
CA LEU A 105 5.32 13.39 -0.03
C LEU A 105 5.80 12.55 -1.22
N GLU A 106 5.72 13.09 -2.43
CA GLU A 106 6.22 12.43 -3.65
C GLU A 106 7.73 12.15 -3.53
N TYR A 107 8.49 13.08 -2.94
CA TYR A 107 9.91 12.90 -2.66
C TYR A 107 10.16 11.76 -1.65
N ALA A 108 9.46 11.76 -0.51
CA ALA A 108 9.61 10.72 0.52
C ALA A 108 9.32 9.32 -0.03
N ILE A 109 8.25 9.19 -0.81
CA ILE A 109 7.86 7.93 -1.46
C ILE A 109 8.92 7.49 -2.48
N GLY A 110 9.38 8.41 -3.34
CA GLY A 110 10.39 8.13 -4.35
C GLY A 110 11.72 7.68 -3.75
N SER A 111 12.14 8.29 -2.64
CA SER A 111 13.33 7.92 -1.90
C SER A 111 13.28 6.47 -1.40
N GLN A 112 12.15 6.04 -0.84
CA GLN A 112 11.98 4.68 -0.35
C GLN A 112 11.85 3.65 -1.49
N ARG A 113 11.07 3.98 -2.54
CA ARG A 113 10.97 3.14 -3.74
C ARG A 113 12.33 2.81 -4.35
N ASN A 114 13.22 3.77 -4.41
CA ASN A 114 14.54 3.59 -5.01
C ASN A 114 15.47 2.70 -4.17
N ARG A 115 15.14 2.49 -2.90
CA ARG A 115 15.91 1.64 -1.98
C ARG A 115 15.40 0.21 -1.91
N ARG A 116 14.09 -0.02 -2.09
CA ARG A 116 13.44 -1.33 -1.95
C ARG A 116 12.06 -1.38 -2.60
N ASN A 117 11.58 -2.58 -2.88
CA ASN A 117 10.19 -2.78 -3.28
C ASN A 117 9.24 -2.50 -2.11
N LEU A 118 8.17 -1.76 -2.39
CA LEU A 118 7.13 -1.48 -1.41
C LEU A 118 6.19 -2.68 -1.26
N THR A 119 5.82 -2.99 -0.04
CA THR A 119 4.80 -4.02 0.27
C THR A 119 3.39 -3.55 -0.12
N ASP A 120 2.44 -4.47 -0.22
CA ASP A 120 1.03 -4.15 -0.52
C ASP A 120 0.43 -3.18 0.52
N ALA A 121 0.77 -3.36 1.79
CA ALA A 121 0.38 -2.47 2.88
C ALA A 121 0.94 -1.05 2.72
N GLU A 122 2.21 -0.93 2.38
CA GLU A 122 2.87 0.35 2.14
C GLU A 122 2.32 1.05 0.89
N LEU A 123 2.08 0.31 -0.19
CA LEU A 123 1.43 0.84 -1.40
C LEU A 123 0.04 1.41 -1.07
N MET A 124 -0.75 0.71 -0.27
CA MET A 124 -2.07 1.18 0.16
C MET A 124 -1.98 2.47 0.98
N LYS A 125 -1.03 2.57 1.94
CA LYS A 125 -0.79 3.79 2.72
C LYS A 125 -0.34 4.95 1.86
N CYS A 126 0.62 4.73 0.94
CA CYS A 126 1.12 5.77 0.03
C CYS A 126 0.01 6.30 -0.88
N ILE A 127 -0.81 5.43 -1.47
CA ILE A 127 -1.93 5.83 -2.33
C ILE A 127 -2.96 6.62 -1.52
N SER A 128 -3.33 6.14 -0.33
CA SER A 128 -4.26 6.86 0.55
C SER A 128 -3.75 8.26 0.92
N ALA A 129 -2.47 8.38 1.25
CA ALA A 129 -1.85 9.65 1.59
C ALA A 129 -1.80 10.63 0.40
N LEU A 130 -1.51 10.13 -0.82
CA LEU A 130 -1.51 10.92 -2.05
C LEU A 130 -2.92 11.37 -2.45
N ASP A 131 -3.90 10.47 -2.32
CA ASP A 131 -5.28 10.75 -2.76
C ASP A 131 -6.03 11.70 -1.82
N LYS A 132 -5.76 11.70 -0.52
CA LYS A 132 -6.29 12.68 0.44
C LYS A 132 -5.99 14.15 0.06
N ARG A 133 -5.00 14.37 -0.79
CA ARG A 133 -4.56 15.70 -1.23
C ARG A 133 -5.04 16.08 -2.63
N LYS A 134 -5.82 15.21 -3.28
CA LYS A 134 -6.45 15.54 -4.55
C LYS A 134 -7.65 16.45 -4.30
N LYS A 135 -7.73 17.55 -5.07
CA LYS A 135 -8.93 18.36 -5.09
C LYS A 135 -10.08 17.51 -5.65
N THR A 136 -11.15 17.37 -4.89
CA THR A 136 -12.40 16.75 -5.32
C THR A 136 -13.10 17.69 -6.30
N GLY A 137 -13.46 17.18 -7.48
CA GLY A 137 -14.23 17.93 -8.47
C GLY A 137 -13.97 17.45 -9.90
N ARG A 138 -14.88 17.84 -10.81
CA ARG A 138 -14.66 17.65 -12.25
C ARG A 138 -13.51 18.56 -12.70
N PRO A 139 -12.50 18.04 -13.46
CA PRO A 139 -11.45 18.89 -14.01
C PRO A 139 -12.05 20.04 -14.82
N LYS A 140 -11.60 21.28 -14.56
CA LYS A 140 -11.92 22.42 -15.42
C LYS A 140 -11.17 22.27 -16.75
N ASN A 141 -11.69 22.90 -17.80
CA ASN A 141 -11.02 22.90 -19.13
C ASN A 141 -9.55 23.30 -18.97
N GLY A 142 -8.62 22.42 -19.37
CA GLY A 142 -7.17 22.59 -19.21
C GLY A 142 -6.52 21.75 -18.12
N ASP A 143 -7.29 21.15 -17.21
CA ASP A 143 -6.77 20.25 -16.19
C ASP A 143 -6.48 18.85 -16.73
N VAL A 144 -5.52 18.18 -16.10
CA VAL A 144 -5.02 16.85 -16.48
C VAL A 144 -6.17 15.83 -16.58
N LEU A 145 -6.30 15.19 -17.73
CA LEU A 145 -7.31 14.15 -18.00
C LEU A 145 -7.38 13.06 -16.93
N PRO A 146 -8.58 12.54 -16.56
CA PRO A 146 -8.79 11.59 -15.47
C PRO A 146 -7.91 10.33 -15.50
N GLY A 147 -7.56 9.82 -16.67
CA GLY A 147 -6.71 8.63 -16.84
C GLY A 147 -5.25 8.82 -16.40
N LYS A 148 -4.74 10.04 -16.44
CA LYS A 148 -3.32 10.33 -16.12
C LYS A 148 -2.98 10.29 -14.62
N SER A 149 -3.95 10.36 -13.73
CA SER A 149 -3.71 10.34 -12.28
C SER A 149 -3.25 8.96 -11.76
N ALA A 150 -3.84 7.87 -12.25
CA ALA A 150 -3.43 6.51 -11.86
C ALA A 150 -2.07 6.15 -12.46
N ASP A 151 -1.80 6.58 -13.71
CA ASP A 151 -0.51 6.37 -14.36
C ASP A 151 0.62 7.10 -13.62
N ARG A 152 0.39 8.37 -13.25
CA ARG A 152 1.37 9.16 -12.47
C ARG A 152 1.64 8.54 -11.10
N THR A 153 0.61 8.09 -10.41
CA THR A 153 0.75 7.39 -9.12
C THR A 153 1.48 6.05 -9.30
N ALA A 154 1.18 5.31 -10.35
CA ALA A 154 1.84 4.04 -10.67
C ALA A 154 3.33 4.24 -10.96
N MET A 155 3.67 5.26 -11.74
CA MET A 155 5.06 5.63 -12.03
C MET A 155 5.82 6.04 -10.77
N LEU A 156 5.20 6.85 -9.89
CA LEU A 156 5.80 7.29 -8.63
C LEU A 156 6.06 6.10 -7.69
N LEU A 157 5.14 5.14 -7.62
CA LEU A 157 5.23 3.99 -6.72
C LEU A 157 6.00 2.80 -7.32
N GLY A 158 6.39 2.84 -8.59
CA GLY A 158 7.04 1.72 -9.27
C GLY A 158 6.12 0.50 -9.41
N THR A 159 4.84 0.71 -9.66
CA THR A 159 3.84 -0.35 -9.80
C THR A 159 2.98 -0.16 -11.05
N SER A 160 2.07 -1.09 -11.35
CA SER A 160 1.18 -0.97 -12.49
C SER A 160 -0.03 -0.08 -12.19
N ARG A 161 -0.55 0.61 -13.23
CA ARG A 161 -1.81 1.37 -13.17
C ARG A 161 -2.96 0.52 -12.64
N ILE A 162 -3.09 -0.71 -13.12
CA ILE A 162 -4.15 -1.65 -12.71
C ILE A 162 -4.08 -1.92 -11.21
N LYS A 163 -2.87 -2.08 -10.64
CA LYS A 163 -2.69 -2.28 -9.20
C LYS A 163 -3.11 -1.04 -8.40
N VAL A 164 -2.78 0.16 -8.88
CA VAL A 164 -3.24 1.43 -8.26
C VAL A 164 -4.75 1.54 -8.27
N GLU A 165 -5.41 1.23 -9.38
CA GLU A 165 -6.88 1.28 -9.50
C GLU A 165 -7.56 0.26 -8.57
N LYS A 166 -7.01 -0.96 -8.46
CA LYS A 166 -7.49 -1.97 -7.50
C LYS A 166 -7.36 -1.49 -6.05
N ILE A 167 -6.21 -0.91 -5.69
CA ILE A 167 -5.99 -0.39 -4.34
C ILE A 167 -6.96 0.75 -4.02
N ARG A 168 -7.17 1.69 -4.93
CA ARG A 168 -8.17 2.75 -4.76
C ARG A 168 -9.56 2.19 -4.52
N SER A 169 -9.96 1.21 -5.34
CA SER A 169 -11.25 0.54 -5.19
C SER A 169 -11.41 -0.16 -3.83
N ILE A 170 -10.34 -0.76 -3.31
CA ILE A 170 -10.31 -1.35 -1.96
C ILE A 170 -10.42 -0.25 -0.89
N ILE A 171 -9.68 0.83 -1.00
CA ILE A 171 -9.73 1.96 -0.05
C ILE A 171 -11.16 2.51 0.04
N ASP A 172 -11.84 2.67 -1.11
CA ASP A 172 -13.15 3.29 -1.20
C ASP A 172 -14.30 2.36 -0.77
N HIS A 173 -14.17 1.04 -0.97
CA HIS A 173 -15.31 0.13 -0.89
C HIS A 173 -15.10 -1.09 0.01
N ALA A 174 -13.87 -1.42 0.43
CA ALA A 174 -13.66 -2.57 1.29
C ALA A 174 -14.00 -2.26 2.74
N PRO A 175 -14.60 -3.21 3.47
CA PRO A 175 -14.74 -3.12 4.92
C PRO A 175 -13.37 -3.13 5.60
N GLU A 176 -13.32 -2.65 6.85
CA GLU A 176 -12.05 -2.44 7.57
C GLU A 176 -11.28 -3.75 7.81
N GLU A 177 -11.99 -4.87 8.00
CA GLU A 177 -11.38 -6.19 8.19
C GLU A 177 -10.51 -6.60 6.98
N ILE A 178 -10.97 -6.29 5.76
CA ILE A 178 -10.20 -6.57 4.53
C ILE A 178 -8.97 -5.66 4.45
N LYS A 179 -9.12 -4.39 4.82
CA LYS A 179 -8.00 -3.44 4.84
C LYS A 179 -6.96 -3.85 5.88
N GLU A 180 -7.39 -4.32 7.04
CA GLU A 180 -6.50 -4.81 8.09
C GLU A 180 -5.79 -6.10 7.67
N ALA A 181 -6.47 -7.02 7.00
CA ALA A 181 -5.85 -8.22 6.45
C ALA A 181 -4.76 -7.91 5.39
N ILE A 182 -4.88 -6.79 4.67
CA ILE A 182 -3.81 -6.30 3.78
C ILE A 182 -2.66 -5.71 4.61
N ARG A 183 -2.97 -4.92 5.64
CA ARG A 183 -1.94 -4.30 6.52
C ARG A 183 -1.10 -5.34 7.24
N SER A 184 -1.73 -6.42 7.71
CA SER A 184 -1.05 -7.56 8.33
C SER A 184 -0.33 -8.49 7.33
N GLY A 185 -0.54 -8.30 6.02
CA GLY A 185 0.06 -9.14 4.98
C GLY A 185 -0.62 -10.50 4.78
N THR A 186 -1.72 -10.78 5.47
CA THR A 186 -2.47 -12.04 5.35
C THR A 186 -3.28 -12.12 4.05
N LEU A 187 -3.60 -10.96 3.44
CA LEU A 187 -4.37 -10.87 2.22
C LEU A 187 -3.66 -10.03 1.16
N THR A 188 -3.51 -10.56 -0.05
CA THR A 188 -2.94 -9.82 -1.19
C THR A 188 -3.96 -8.87 -1.81
N ILE A 189 -3.48 -7.79 -2.47
CA ILE A 189 -4.33 -6.80 -3.17
C ILE A 189 -5.28 -7.47 -4.17
N ASN A 190 -4.83 -8.48 -4.92
CA ASN A 190 -5.68 -9.13 -5.91
C ASN A 190 -6.85 -9.89 -5.27
N LYS A 191 -6.59 -10.66 -4.21
CA LYS A 191 -7.64 -11.37 -3.47
C LYS A 191 -8.60 -10.39 -2.80
N ALA A 192 -8.07 -9.37 -2.13
CA ALA A 192 -8.87 -8.33 -1.49
C ALA A 192 -9.79 -7.60 -2.49
N TYR A 193 -9.29 -7.28 -3.68
CA TYR A 193 -10.09 -6.65 -4.74
C TYR A 193 -11.26 -7.53 -5.19
N VAL A 194 -11.00 -8.84 -5.41
CA VAL A 194 -12.06 -9.78 -5.82
C VAL A 194 -13.16 -9.85 -4.75
N ILE A 195 -12.78 -10.00 -3.48
CA ILE A 195 -13.74 -10.03 -2.36
C ILE A 195 -14.53 -8.72 -2.27
N THR A 196 -13.87 -7.57 -2.39
CA THR A 196 -14.51 -6.25 -2.33
C THR A 196 -15.52 -6.06 -3.47
N MET A 197 -15.16 -6.48 -4.69
CA MET A 197 -16.07 -6.37 -5.84
C MET A 197 -17.23 -7.34 -5.76
N GLY A 198 -17.03 -8.56 -5.24
CA GLY A 198 -18.12 -9.52 -4.98
C GLY A 198 -19.13 -8.94 -3.97
N LYS A 199 -18.65 -8.47 -2.81
CA LYS A 199 -19.53 -7.82 -1.81
C LYS A 199 -20.27 -6.60 -2.36
N ARG A 200 -19.63 -5.79 -3.21
CA ARG A 200 -20.27 -4.63 -3.84
C ARG A 200 -21.36 -4.99 -4.85
N LYS A 201 -21.21 -6.12 -5.57
CA LYS A 201 -22.29 -6.61 -6.46
C LYS A 201 -23.51 -7.01 -5.64
N VAL A 202 -23.29 -7.80 -4.58
CA VAL A 202 -24.36 -8.24 -3.67
C VAL A 202 -25.08 -7.05 -3.02
N SER A 203 -24.36 -6.04 -2.56
CA SER A 203 -24.96 -4.85 -1.92
C SER A 203 -25.73 -3.92 -2.86
N LYS A 204 -25.62 -4.12 -4.19
CA LYS A 204 -26.36 -3.35 -5.20
C LYS A 204 -27.64 -4.03 -5.67
N CYS A 205 -27.84 -5.28 -5.28
CA CYS A 205 -29.07 -5.99 -5.59
C CYS A 205 -30.25 -5.32 -4.85
N ARG A 206 -31.32 -4.98 -5.59
CA ARG A 206 -32.47 -4.22 -5.09
C ARG A 206 -33.54 -5.11 -4.49
N ASP A 207 -33.58 -6.37 -4.89
CA ASP A 207 -34.51 -7.37 -4.42
C ASP A 207 -33.83 -8.72 -4.18
N GLU A 208 -34.58 -9.63 -3.58
CA GLU A 208 -34.08 -10.94 -3.18
C GLU A 208 -33.77 -11.84 -4.40
N ASP A 209 -34.47 -11.67 -5.49
CA ASP A 209 -34.26 -12.42 -6.72
C ASP A 209 -33.01 -11.99 -7.46
N GLU A 210 -32.73 -10.66 -7.53
CA GLU A 210 -31.45 -10.13 -8.02
C GLU A 210 -30.28 -10.63 -7.15
N LEU A 211 -30.47 -10.69 -5.83
CA LEU A 211 -29.46 -11.16 -4.90
C LEU A 211 -29.16 -12.66 -5.13
N ARG A 212 -30.21 -13.49 -5.25
CA ARG A 212 -30.08 -14.93 -5.55
C ARG A 212 -29.39 -15.17 -6.89
N ALA A 213 -29.76 -14.43 -7.92
CA ALA A 213 -29.14 -14.50 -9.24
C ALA A 213 -27.64 -14.12 -9.19
N ALA A 214 -27.30 -13.04 -8.49
CA ALA A 214 -25.91 -12.60 -8.33
C ALA A 214 -25.07 -13.61 -7.53
N MET A 215 -25.65 -14.21 -6.49
CA MET A 215 -24.97 -15.28 -5.71
C MET A 215 -24.78 -16.54 -6.55
N ALA A 216 -25.78 -16.94 -7.33
CA ALA A 216 -25.68 -18.10 -8.21
C ALA A 216 -24.60 -17.91 -9.29
N GLU A 217 -24.50 -16.71 -9.89
CA GLU A 217 -23.45 -16.37 -10.85
C GLU A 217 -22.04 -16.48 -10.24
N GLU A 218 -21.88 -15.97 -9.02
CA GLU A 218 -20.58 -15.98 -8.34
C GLU A 218 -20.16 -17.39 -7.90
N LEU A 219 -21.11 -18.20 -7.41
CA LEU A 219 -20.91 -19.62 -7.11
C LEU A 219 -20.52 -20.42 -8.37
N GLN A 220 -21.21 -20.17 -9.49
CA GLN A 220 -20.90 -20.82 -10.76
C GLN A 220 -19.48 -20.48 -11.25
N LYS A 221 -19.06 -19.21 -11.14
CA LYS A 221 -17.70 -18.79 -11.48
C LYS A 221 -16.64 -19.44 -10.58
N GLY A 222 -16.92 -19.49 -9.28
CA GLY A 222 -16.05 -20.16 -8.30
C GLY A 222 -15.90 -21.66 -8.62
N LEU A 223 -17.00 -22.33 -8.95
CA LEU A 223 -17.02 -23.75 -9.31
C LEU A 223 -16.20 -24.02 -10.57
N ILE A 224 -16.42 -23.25 -11.64
CA ILE A 224 -15.67 -23.38 -12.89
C ILE A 224 -14.16 -23.25 -12.65
N LYS A 225 -13.77 -22.35 -11.75
CA LYS A 225 -12.36 -22.17 -11.39
C LYS A 225 -11.80 -23.41 -10.67
N VAL A 226 -12.50 -23.91 -9.66
CA VAL A 226 -12.08 -25.11 -8.90
C VAL A 226 -11.94 -26.32 -9.83
N VAL A 227 -12.92 -26.56 -10.69
CA VAL A 227 -12.86 -27.67 -11.65
C VAL A 227 -11.70 -27.51 -12.64
N ARG A 228 -11.45 -26.31 -13.11
CA ARG A 228 -10.29 -26.02 -13.98
C ARG A 228 -8.97 -26.33 -13.27
N ASP A 229 -8.83 -25.91 -12.02
CA ASP A 229 -7.62 -26.14 -11.22
C ASP A 229 -7.41 -27.65 -10.99
N ILE A 230 -8.48 -28.40 -10.68
CA ILE A 230 -8.45 -29.87 -10.56
C ILE A 230 -8.03 -30.55 -11.88
N ILE A 231 -8.57 -30.08 -13.01
CA ILE A 231 -8.19 -30.64 -14.33
C ILE A 231 -6.71 -30.36 -14.63
N VAL A 232 -6.21 -29.18 -14.29
CA VAL A 232 -4.79 -28.83 -14.46
C VAL A 232 -3.90 -29.72 -13.61
N ASP A 233 -4.28 -29.96 -12.35
CA ASP A 233 -3.51 -30.83 -11.44
C ASP A 233 -3.56 -32.30 -11.84
N LEU A 234 -4.71 -32.79 -12.32
CA LEU A 234 -4.82 -34.14 -12.86
C LEU A 234 -3.95 -34.32 -14.12
N LYS A 235 -3.92 -33.35 -15.03
CA LYS A 235 -3.04 -33.38 -16.20
C LYS A 235 -1.55 -33.41 -15.83
N LYS A 236 -1.15 -32.70 -14.77
CA LYS A 236 0.22 -32.76 -14.26
C LYS A 236 0.56 -34.13 -13.66
N LYS A 237 -0.38 -34.70 -12.91
CA LYS A 237 -0.18 -35.98 -12.21
C LYS A 237 -0.22 -37.20 -13.17
N TYR A 238 -0.97 -37.05 -14.25
CA TYR A 238 -1.18 -38.12 -15.25
C TYR A 238 -0.98 -37.61 -16.68
N PRO A 239 0.24 -37.35 -17.12
CA PRO A 239 0.53 -36.66 -18.39
C PRO A 239 0.15 -37.48 -19.64
N GLY A 240 -0.18 -38.80 -19.48
CA GLY A 240 -0.65 -39.67 -20.58
C GLY A 240 -2.15 -39.71 -20.76
N ILE A 241 -2.94 -39.09 -19.88
CA ILE A 241 -4.42 -39.11 -20.02
C ILE A 241 -4.86 -37.84 -20.75
N LEU A 242 -5.23 -37.99 -22.01
CA LEU A 242 -5.93 -36.99 -22.82
C LEU A 242 -7.42 -37.01 -22.47
N LEU A 243 -7.86 -36.11 -21.60
CA LEU A 243 -9.29 -35.83 -21.42
C LEU A 243 -9.77 -35.08 -22.67
N THR A 244 -10.69 -35.70 -23.43
CA THR A 244 -11.39 -35.02 -24.52
C THR A 244 -12.29 -33.91 -23.96
N GLY A 245 -12.65 -32.92 -24.79
CA GLY A 245 -13.55 -31.83 -24.38
C GLY A 245 -14.90 -32.35 -23.86
N GLU A 246 -15.41 -33.45 -24.43
CA GLU A 246 -16.65 -34.12 -24.01
C GLU A 246 -16.53 -34.78 -22.62
N GLN A 247 -15.43 -35.46 -22.34
CA GLN A 247 -15.18 -36.05 -21.02
C GLN A 247 -15.02 -34.99 -19.93
N ALA A 248 -14.38 -33.88 -20.24
CA ALA A 248 -14.27 -32.75 -19.32
C ALA A 248 -15.64 -32.07 -19.05
N ALA A 249 -16.49 -31.98 -20.07
CA ALA A 249 -17.86 -31.46 -19.94
C ALA A 249 -18.76 -32.39 -19.11
N GLU A 250 -18.61 -33.70 -19.24
CA GLU A 250 -19.37 -34.67 -18.46
C GLU A 250 -18.97 -34.66 -16.97
N VAL A 251 -17.67 -34.56 -16.66
CA VAL A 251 -17.17 -34.39 -15.28
C VAL A 251 -17.73 -33.11 -14.66
N LEU A 252 -17.77 -32.02 -15.42
CA LEU A 252 -18.37 -30.77 -15.00
C LEU A 252 -19.86 -30.90 -14.70
N LYS A 253 -20.59 -31.61 -15.54
CA LYS A 253 -22.02 -31.84 -15.40
C LYS A 253 -22.36 -32.63 -14.13
N VAL A 254 -21.59 -33.70 -13.88
CA VAL A 254 -21.73 -34.53 -12.66
C VAL A 254 -21.37 -33.70 -11.41
N ALA A 255 -20.28 -32.93 -11.43
CA ALA A 255 -19.89 -32.10 -10.31
C ALA A 255 -20.93 -31.00 -10.00
N CYS A 256 -21.51 -30.39 -11.02
CA CYS A 256 -22.59 -29.40 -10.85
C CYS A 256 -23.87 -30.03 -10.28
N ALA A 257 -24.25 -31.25 -10.72
CA ALA A 257 -25.41 -31.95 -10.19
C ALA A 257 -25.23 -32.34 -8.71
N THR A 258 -24.05 -32.85 -8.34
CA THR A 258 -23.72 -33.20 -6.95
C THR A 258 -23.75 -31.98 -6.03
N LEU A 259 -23.19 -30.88 -6.45
CA LEU A 259 -23.19 -29.62 -5.68
C LEU A 259 -24.60 -29.03 -5.53
N LYS A 260 -25.44 -29.15 -6.57
CA LYS A 260 -26.84 -28.71 -6.48
C LYS A 260 -27.58 -29.53 -5.42
N THR A 261 -27.39 -30.86 -5.40
CA THR A 261 -27.98 -31.73 -4.39
C THR A 261 -27.52 -31.41 -2.96
N GLU A 262 -26.22 -31.09 -2.79
CA GLU A 262 -25.70 -30.70 -1.47
C GLU A 262 -26.20 -29.32 -1.03
N LEU A 263 -26.35 -28.38 -1.95
CA LEU A 263 -26.95 -27.06 -1.67
C LEU A 263 -28.43 -27.18 -1.27
N ASP A 264 -29.19 -27.99 -1.96
CA ASP A 264 -30.59 -28.25 -1.64
C ASP A 264 -30.74 -28.81 -0.23
N LYS A 265 -29.87 -29.76 0.17
CA LYS A 265 -29.81 -30.29 1.55
C LYS A 265 -29.46 -29.26 2.61
N LEU A 266 -28.64 -28.26 2.28
CA LEU A 266 -28.27 -27.18 3.22
C LEU A 266 -29.39 -26.15 3.36
N THR A 267 -30.18 -25.91 2.29
CA THR A 267 -31.33 -24.99 2.34
C THR A 267 -32.51 -25.60 3.07
N GLU A 268 -32.72 -26.92 2.98
CA GLU A 268 -33.78 -27.63 3.74
C GLU A 268 -33.48 -27.70 5.26
N LYS A 269 -32.21 -27.66 5.67
CA LYS A 269 -31.81 -27.63 7.11
C LYS A 269 -31.89 -26.25 7.76
N GLY A 270 -32.06 -25.20 7.00
CA GLY A 270 -32.17 -23.83 7.49
C GLY A 270 -33.60 -23.37 7.81
N THR A 271 -34.60 -24.22 7.65
CA THR A 271 -36.03 -23.90 7.86
C THR A 271 -36.66 -24.60 9.06
N ASN A 272 -35.85 -25.10 9.99
CA ASN A 272 -36.32 -25.61 11.30
C ASN A 272 -35.77 -24.76 12.45
#